data_38e657750a60400f9789057841abfead
#
_entry.id   38e657750a60400f9789057841abfead
#
_cell.length_a   1.000
_cell.length_b   1.000
_cell.length_c   1.000
_cell.angle_alpha   90.00
_cell.angle_beta   90.00
_cell.angle_gamma   90.00
#
_symmetry.space_group_name_H-M   'P 1'
#
loop_
_entity.id
_entity.type
_entity.pdbx_description
1 polymer ?
#
loop_
_entity_poly.entity_id
_entity_poly.type
_entity_poly.pdbx_seq_one_letter_code
_entity_poly.pdbx_strand_id
1 'polypeptide(L)'
;SRLVSCFGAEQADDQLVANVNAAFGTDIVVQDFTNVMRNVRSRRIDTTKYVDCGTKNNLDLVQWAVSAYNAKWGYVMGTFGQVLTVDLLEAKLQQLPDAIGPYEDFIRANYLGVRTADCIGLIKGYSWYDTDTGEIRYGTNGMPDVGADQMYAQATEKGSMSTMPEIPGILVHAPGHIGIYIGNGYAIEAMGTKYGVVKTAVASRNWTGWCKNPYINYIEETEVEGI
;
A
#
# COMPACT_ATOMS: atom_id res chain seq x y z
N SER A 1 -8.41 18.16 0.00
CA SER A 1 -7.29 18.45 -0.92
C SER A 1 -6.98 19.94 -1.07
N ARG A 2 -7.96 20.84 -1.08
CA ARG A 2 -7.72 22.30 -1.13
C ARG A 2 -7.01 22.85 0.11
N LEU A 3 -7.29 22.32 1.31
CA LEU A 3 -6.64 22.76 2.56
C LEU A 3 -5.13 22.50 2.57
N VAL A 4 -4.69 21.35 2.08
CA VAL A 4 -3.25 21.00 2.02
C VAL A 4 -2.49 21.83 1.00
N SER A 5 -3.11 22.16 -0.13
CA SER A 5 -2.47 23.00 -1.16
C SER A 5 -2.39 24.48 -0.78
N CYS A 6 -3.28 24.96 0.11
CA CYS A 6 -3.29 26.35 0.52
C CYS A 6 -2.27 26.70 1.62
N PHE A 7 -1.89 25.74 2.48
CA PHE A 7 -1.09 26.05 3.66
C PHE A 7 0.29 25.42 3.69
N GLY A 8 0.61 24.47 2.82
CA GLY A 8 1.96 23.90 2.64
C GLY A 8 2.65 23.35 3.90
N ALA A 9 1.92 23.23 5.01
CA ALA A 9 2.49 22.91 6.31
C ALA A 9 2.61 21.40 6.52
N GLU A 10 3.76 20.95 7.01
CA GLU A 10 3.99 19.55 7.36
C GLU A 10 3.42 19.19 8.73
N GLN A 11 3.30 20.16 9.63
CA GLN A 11 2.74 20.00 10.96
C GLN A 11 1.71 21.12 11.22
N ALA A 12 0.68 20.80 11.98
CA ALA A 12 -0.24 21.79 12.49
C ALA A 12 0.41 22.53 13.67
N ASP A 13 0.37 23.84 13.63
CA ASP A 13 0.67 24.72 14.75
C ASP A 13 -0.57 25.58 15.09
N ASP A 14 -0.50 26.29 16.19
CA ASP A 14 -1.61 27.11 16.68
C ASP A 14 -2.02 28.19 15.66
N GLN A 15 -1.07 28.74 14.92
CA GLN A 15 -1.34 29.79 13.91
C GLN A 15 -2.06 29.19 12.69
N LEU A 16 -1.64 28.00 12.23
CA LEU A 16 -2.30 27.31 11.11
C LEU A 16 -3.73 26.96 11.48
N VAL A 17 -3.94 26.41 12.69
CA VAL A 17 -5.28 26.04 13.16
C VAL A 17 -6.17 27.27 13.33
N ALA A 18 -5.64 28.37 13.87
CA ALA A 18 -6.37 29.64 13.98
C ALA A 18 -6.80 30.17 12.60
N ASN A 19 -5.91 30.11 11.60
CA ASN A 19 -6.21 30.53 10.23
C ASN A 19 -7.30 29.66 9.59
N VAL A 20 -7.26 28.34 9.81
CA VAL A 20 -8.28 27.40 9.31
C VAL A 20 -9.62 27.66 9.99
N ASN A 21 -9.64 27.83 11.32
CA ASN A 21 -10.87 28.12 12.06
C ASN A 21 -11.49 29.45 11.60
N ALA A 22 -10.67 30.49 11.42
CA ALA A 22 -11.13 31.78 10.93
C ALA A 22 -11.69 31.71 9.48
N ALA A 23 -11.03 30.94 8.60
CA ALA A 23 -11.42 30.84 7.19
C ALA A 23 -12.67 29.99 6.97
N PHE A 24 -12.95 29.01 7.82
CA PHE A 24 -14.02 28.04 7.63
C PHE A 24 -15.06 28.01 8.76
N GLY A 25 -14.91 28.87 9.78
CA GLY A 25 -15.85 28.94 10.91
C GLY A 25 -15.89 27.66 11.75
N THR A 26 -14.72 27.05 11.99
CA THR A 26 -14.59 25.80 12.75
C THR A 26 -13.90 26.03 14.10
N ASP A 27 -14.09 25.12 15.05
CA ASP A 27 -13.44 25.12 16.38
C ASP A 27 -12.47 23.94 16.54
N ILE A 28 -11.70 23.66 15.49
CA ILE A 28 -10.72 22.56 15.49
C ILE A 28 -9.55 22.91 16.40
N VAL A 29 -9.06 21.96 17.19
CA VAL A 29 -7.84 22.08 17.97
C VAL A 29 -6.63 21.48 17.23
N VAL A 30 -5.42 21.85 17.61
CA VAL A 30 -4.16 21.40 16.94
C VAL A 30 -4.11 19.88 16.78
N GLN A 31 -4.48 19.13 17.83
CA GLN A 31 -4.45 17.67 17.79
C GLN A 31 -5.44 17.09 16.77
N ASP A 32 -6.64 17.62 16.69
CA ASP A 32 -7.66 17.18 15.74
C ASP A 32 -7.25 17.52 14.32
N PHE A 33 -6.71 18.72 14.09
CA PHE A 33 -6.20 19.12 12.79
C PHE A 33 -5.03 18.22 12.35
N THR A 34 -4.12 17.92 13.26
CA THR A 34 -3.00 16.99 13.01
C THR A 34 -3.50 15.59 12.64
N ASN A 35 -4.53 15.09 13.32
CA ASN A 35 -5.17 13.82 13.03
C ASN A 35 -5.85 13.83 11.65
N VAL A 36 -6.58 14.91 11.32
CA VAL A 36 -7.18 15.10 9.99
C VAL A 36 -6.11 15.13 8.92
N MET A 37 -5.03 15.88 9.11
CA MET A 37 -3.92 15.97 8.16
C MET A 37 -3.21 14.62 7.98
N ARG A 38 -3.01 13.86 9.05
CA ARG A 38 -2.46 12.50 8.98
C ARG A 38 -3.36 11.58 8.17
N ASN A 39 -4.68 11.62 8.40
CA ASN A 39 -5.65 10.82 7.68
C ASN A 39 -5.73 11.23 6.19
N VAL A 40 -5.65 12.51 5.87
CA VAL A 40 -5.61 12.98 4.48
C VAL A 40 -4.35 12.48 3.77
N ARG A 41 -3.19 12.53 4.42
CA ARG A 41 -1.92 11.99 3.89
C ARG A 41 -1.99 10.48 3.68
N SER A 42 -2.54 9.72 4.64
CA SER A 42 -2.67 8.27 4.54
C SER A 42 -3.61 7.82 3.42
N ARG A 43 -4.53 8.70 2.97
CA ARG A 43 -5.43 8.45 1.84
C ARG A 43 -4.80 8.73 0.49
N ARG A 44 -3.72 9.52 0.45
CA ARG A 44 -3.06 9.91 -0.80
C ARG A 44 -2.01 8.88 -1.17
N ILE A 45 -2.03 8.46 -2.41
CA ILE A 45 -0.97 7.62 -2.99
C ILE A 45 0.07 8.56 -3.58
N ASP A 46 1.32 8.42 -3.17
CA ASP A 46 2.43 9.21 -3.70
C ASP A 46 2.97 8.57 -4.97
N THR A 47 2.66 9.18 -6.10
CA THR A 47 3.15 8.77 -7.42
C THR A 47 4.28 9.67 -7.93
N THR A 48 4.76 10.62 -7.13
CA THR A 48 5.78 11.59 -7.57
C THR A 48 7.12 10.96 -7.94
N LYS A 49 7.35 9.74 -7.44
CA LYS A 49 8.57 8.96 -7.70
C LYS A 49 8.36 7.81 -8.67
N TYR A 50 7.24 7.74 -9.37
CA TYR A 50 7.03 6.74 -10.41
C TYR A 50 7.95 7.04 -11.58
N VAL A 51 8.58 5.98 -12.09
CA VAL A 51 9.51 6.05 -13.21
C VAL A 51 8.73 6.18 -14.53
N ASP A 52 7.65 5.41 -14.66
CA ASP A 52 6.75 5.44 -15.80
C ASP A 52 5.32 5.28 -15.34
N CYS A 53 4.60 6.38 -15.21
CA CYS A 53 3.20 6.38 -14.77
C CYS A 53 2.23 5.77 -15.80
N GLY A 54 2.64 5.62 -17.07
CA GLY A 54 1.83 5.06 -18.15
C GLY A 54 1.88 3.53 -18.22
N THR A 55 2.89 2.90 -17.61
CA THR A 55 3.15 1.46 -17.70
C THR A 55 3.30 0.84 -16.32
N LYS A 56 2.56 -0.24 -16.05
CA LYS A 56 2.74 -0.98 -14.80
C LYS A 56 4.08 -1.72 -14.82
N ASN A 57 4.95 -1.40 -13.87
CA ASN A 57 6.32 -1.92 -13.82
C ASN A 57 6.79 -2.20 -12.40
N ASN A 58 7.91 -2.91 -12.27
CA ASN A 58 8.48 -3.31 -11.00
C ASN A 58 8.98 -2.15 -10.14
N LEU A 59 9.53 -1.10 -10.73
CA LEU A 59 10.07 0.04 -9.98
C LEU A 59 8.94 0.87 -9.37
N ASP A 60 7.89 1.11 -10.12
CA ASP A 60 6.70 1.80 -9.62
C ASP A 60 5.92 0.95 -8.60
N LEU A 61 5.94 -0.39 -8.72
CA LEU A 61 5.44 -1.29 -7.69
C LEU A 61 6.20 -1.11 -6.37
N VAL A 62 7.53 -0.94 -6.43
CA VAL A 62 8.35 -0.62 -5.25
C VAL A 62 7.92 0.72 -4.64
N GLN A 63 7.76 1.77 -5.46
CA GLN A 63 7.33 3.09 -4.96
C GLN A 63 5.93 3.06 -4.35
N TRP A 64 5.01 2.28 -4.96
CA TRP A 64 3.70 2.03 -4.37
C TRP A 64 3.80 1.39 -2.99
N ALA A 65 4.60 0.33 -2.84
CA ALA A 65 4.79 -0.36 -1.58
C ALA A 65 5.45 0.55 -0.53
N VAL A 66 6.46 1.34 -0.91
CA VAL A 66 7.11 2.34 -0.05
C VAL A 66 6.12 3.42 0.38
N SER A 67 5.27 3.88 -0.54
CA SER A 67 4.22 4.86 -0.24
C SER A 67 3.21 4.30 0.77
N ALA A 68 2.77 3.05 0.59
CA ALA A 68 1.88 2.37 1.52
C ALA A 68 2.49 2.21 2.92
N TYR A 69 3.77 1.82 2.99
CA TYR A 69 4.51 1.71 4.24
C TYR A 69 4.64 3.06 4.97
N ASN A 70 5.04 4.11 4.25
CA ASN A 70 5.21 5.45 4.80
C ASN A 70 3.87 6.04 5.27
N ALA A 71 2.79 5.76 4.57
CA ALA A 71 1.44 6.16 4.93
C ALA A 71 0.79 5.26 6.00
N LYS A 72 1.49 4.22 6.46
CA LYS A 72 1.03 3.29 7.50
C LYS A 72 -0.31 2.66 7.17
N TRP A 73 -0.42 2.07 5.96
CA TRP A 73 -1.63 1.38 5.59
C TRP A 73 -1.93 0.22 6.53
N GLY A 74 -3.20 0.04 6.84
CA GLY A 74 -3.68 -1.07 7.65
C GLY A 74 -3.76 -2.38 6.87
N TYR A 75 -4.00 -3.47 7.60
CA TYR A 75 -4.31 -4.76 7.02
C TYR A 75 -5.76 -5.14 7.30
N VAL A 76 -6.52 -5.37 6.24
CA VAL A 76 -7.84 -6.01 6.31
C VAL A 76 -7.93 -7.02 5.17
N MET A 77 -8.26 -8.27 5.49
CA MET A 77 -8.38 -9.34 4.50
C MET A 77 -9.37 -8.96 3.39
N GLY A 78 -8.99 -9.18 2.13
CA GLY A 78 -9.81 -8.87 0.97
C GLY A 78 -9.83 -7.40 0.56
N THR A 79 -8.99 -6.53 1.15
CA THR A 79 -8.79 -5.15 0.69
C THR A 79 -7.52 -5.02 -0.14
N PHE A 80 -7.45 -3.99 -0.99
CA PHE A 80 -6.38 -3.82 -1.98
C PHE A 80 -5.95 -2.35 -2.18
N GLY A 81 -5.96 -1.58 -1.10
CA GLY A 81 -5.53 -0.18 -1.08
C GLY A 81 -6.66 0.84 -1.03
N GLN A 82 -7.92 0.40 -0.91
CA GLN A 82 -9.03 1.32 -0.69
C GLN A 82 -8.93 1.98 0.70
N VAL A 83 -9.51 3.16 0.83
CA VAL A 83 -9.77 3.75 2.14
C VAL A 83 -10.86 2.92 2.82
N LEU A 84 -10.58 2.42 4.02
CA LEU A 84 -11.54 1.63 4.77
C LEU A 84 -12.65 2.53 5.30
N THR A 85 -13.85 2.36 4.77
CA THR A 85 -15.08 2.95 5.28
C THR A 85 -15.81 1.96 6.18
N VAL A 86 -16.81 2.45 6.92
CA VAL A 86 -17.68 1.57 7.71
C VAL A 86 -18.37 0.56 6.78
N ASP A 87 -18.94 1.02 5.67
CA ASP A 87 -19.64 0.15 4.72
C ASP A 87 -18.72 -0.92 4.11
N LEU A 88 -17.48 -0.55 3.77
CA LEU A 88 -16.49 -1.52 3.28
C LEU A 88 -16.15 -2.55 4.35
N LEU A 89 -15.95 -2.13 5.59
CA LEU A 89 -15.68 -3.05 6.70
C LEU A 89 -16.84 -4.01 6.93
N GLU A 90 -18.07 -3.53 6.97
CA GLU A 90 -19.26 -4.38 7.12
C GLU A 90 -19.39 -5.40 5.99
N ALA A 91 -19.15 -4.96 4.73
CA ALA A 91 -19.15 -5.88 3.60
C ALA A 91 -18.06 -6.96 3.73
N LYS A 92 -16.87 -6.59 4.22
CA LYS A 92 -15.78 -7.55 4.42
C LYS A 92 -16.03 -8.49 5.60
N LEU A 93 -16.65 -8.02 6.67
CA LEU A 93 -17.08 -8.86 7.80
C LEU A 93 -18.10 -9.91 7.35
N GLN A 94 -19.04 -9.55 6.47
CA GLN A 94 -20.00 -10.50 5.90
C GLN A 94 -19.33 -11.52 4.97
N GLN A 95 -18.35 -11.09 4.18
CA GLN A 95 -17.63 -11.96 3.23
C GLN A 95 -16.66 -12.92 3.91
N LEU A 96 -15.97 -12.48 4.95
CA LEU A 96 -14.83 -13.15 5.59
C LEU A 96 -14.92 -13.07 7.12
N PRO A 97 -16.04 -13.54 7.73
CA PRO A 97 -16.29 -13.37 9.16
C PRO A 97 -15.20 -13.98 10.05
N ASP A 98 -14.70 -15.16 9.69
CA ASP A 98 -13.69 -15.88 10.48
C ASP A 98 -12.31 -15.20 10.43
N ALA A 99 -11.99 -14.52 9.34
CA ALA A 99 -10.70 -13.85 9.16
C ALA A 99 -10.68 -12.43 9.74
N ILE A 100 -11.82 -11.74 9.77
CA ILE A 100 -11.91 -10.32 10.13
C ILE A 100 -12.58 -10.14 11.49
N GLY A 101 -13.63 -10.92 11.80
CA GLY A 101 -14.41 -10.80 13.03
C GLY A 101 -13.58 -10.78 14.31
N PRO A 102 -12.57 -11.67 14.50
CA PRO A 102 -11.72 -11.66 15.68
C PRO A 102 -10.92 -10.37 15.89
N TYR A 103 -10.83 -9.53 14.86
CA TYR A 103 -10.06 -8.28 14.86
C TYR A 103 -10.94 -7.04 14.67
N GLU A 104 -12.24 -7.16 14.65
CA GLU A 104 -13.16 -6.07 14.31
C GLU A 104 -12.92 -4.83 15.16
N ASP A 105 -12.86 -4.95 16.48
CA ASP A 105 -12.63 -3.84 17.40
C ASP A 105 -11.30 -3.13 17.11
N PHE A 106 -10.24 -3.92 16.85
CA PHE A 106 -8.94 -3.37 16.51
C PHE A 106 -8.98 -2.60 15.17
N ILE A 107 -9.64 -3.16 14.16
CA ILE A 107 -9.77 -2.55 12.83
C ILE A 107 -10.57 -1.25 12.93
N ARG A 108 -11.69 -1.25 13.65
CA ARG A 108 -12.50 -0.04 13.87
C ARG A 108 -11.73 1.07 14.57
N ALA A 109 -10.94 0.72 15.58
CA ALA A 109 -10.16 1.69 16.35
C ALA A 109 -8.96 2.28 15.57
N ASN A 110 -8.36 1.51 14.64
CA ASN A 110 -7.07 1.88 14.04
C ASN A 110 -7.12 2.15 12.54
N TYR A 111 -8.08 1.57 11.79
CA TYR A 111 -8.01 1.56 10.32
C TYR A 111 -9.17 2.27 9.62
N LEU A 112 -10.25 2.64 10.30
CA LEU A 112 -11.30 3.45 9.68
C LEU A 112 -10.73 4.79 9.18
N GLY A 113 -11.00 5.09 7.91
CA GLY A 113 -10.49 6.27 7.24
C GLY A 113 -9.07 6.16 6.71
N VAL A 114 -8.38 5.04 6.95
CA VAL A 114 -7.03 4.72 6.45
C VAL A 114 -7.11 3.77 5.27
N ARG A 115 -6.15 3.79 4.37
CA ARG A 115 -6.04 2.76 3.32
C ARG A 115 -5.63 1.42 3.92
N THR A 116 -6.21 0.35 3.39
CA THR A 116 -5.94 -1.01 3.84
C THR A 116 -5.69 -1.94 2.66
N ALA A 117 -4.85 -2.94 2.87
CA ALA A 117 -4.61 -4.02 1.91
C ALA A 117 -4.29 -5.32 2.66
N ASP A 118 -4.69 -6.46 2.11
CA ASP A 118 -4.08 -7.73 2.49
C ASP A 118 -2.76 -7.96 1.72
N CYS A 119 -2.09 -9.08 1.95
CA CYS A 119 -0.76 -9.33 1.39
C CYS A 119 -0.73 -9.27 -0.14
N ILE A 120 -1.65 -9.94 -0.82
CA ILE A 120 -1.75 -9.89 -2.28
C ILE A 120 -2.50 -8.65 -2.76
N GLY A 121 -3.39 -8.11 -1.95
CA GLY A 121 -4.12 -6.87 -2.23
C GLY A 121 -3.20 -5.67 -2.37
N LEU A 122 -2.09 -5.63 -1.62
CA LEU A 122 -1.07 -4.60 -1.80
C LEU A 122 -0.48 -4.60 -3.22
N ILE A 123 -0.29 -5.78 -3.81
CA ILE A 123 0.24 -5.96 -5.17
C ILE A 123 -0.84 -5.69 -6.22
N LYS A 124 -2.03 -6.29 -6.06
CA LYS A 124 -3.16 -6.09 -6.97
C LYS A 124 -3.60 -4.63 -7.04
N GLY A 125 -3.63 -3.96 -5.89
CA GLY A 125 -3.98 -2.56 -5.79
C GLY A 125 -3.12 -1.65 -6.66
N TYR A 126 -1.81 -1.90 -6.74
CA TYR A 126 -0.93 -1.20 -7.66
C TYR A 126 -1.35 -1.39 -9.12
N SER A 127 -1.59 -2.62 -9.53
CA SER A 127 -1.99 -2.91 -10.91
C SER A 127 -3.35 -2.29 -11.26
N TRP A 128 -4.26 -2.22 -10.30
CA TRP A 128 -5.61 -1.65 -10.47
C TRP A 128 -5.68 -0.14 -10.24
N TYR A 129 -4.58 0.48 -9.79
CA TYR A 129 -4.53 1.90 -9.56
C TYR A 129 -4.44 2.67 -10.88
N ASP A 130 -5.36 3.62 -11.06
CA ASP A 130 -5.39 4.54 -12.17
C ASP A 130 -4.69 5.84 -11.75
N THR A 131 -3.56 6.16 -12.39
CA THR A 131 -2.75 7.34 -12.07
C THR A 131 -3.44 8.65 -12.45
N ASP A 132 -4.28 8.63 -13.47
CA ASP A 132 -4.94 9.83 -13.99
C ASP A 132 -6.09 10.26 -13.07
N THR A 133 -6.83 9.29 -12.54
CA THR A 133 -7.98 9.56 -11.67
C THR A 133 -7.64 9.44 -10.18
N GLY A 134 -6.55 8.76 -9.83
CA GLY A 134 -6.21 8.45 -8.45
C GLY A 134 -7.08 7.37 -7.79
N GLU A 135 -7.83 6.63 -8.59
CA GLU A 135 -8.75 5.58 -8.15
C GLU A 135 -8.16 4.18 -8.34
N ILE A 136 -8.62 3.24 -7.53
CA ILE A 136 -8.32 1.81 -7.73
C ILE A 136 -9.52 1.17 -8.42
N ARG A 137 -9.32 0.72 -9.66
CA ARG A 137 -10.35 0.10 -10.50
C ARG A 137 -10.15 -1.40 -10.55
N TYR A 138 -10.93 -2.12 -9.75
CA TYR A 138 -10.88 -3.58 -9.66
C TYR A 138 -10.90 -4.26 -11.03
N GLY A 139 -9.98 -5.22 -11.22
CA GLY A 139 -9.92 -6.07 -12.42
C GLY A 139 -9.35 -5.40 -13.67
N THR A 140 -8.74 -4.20 -13.56
CA THR A 140 -8.12 -3.50 -14.70
C THR A 140 -6.67 -3.89 -14.94
N ASN A 141 -6.09 -3.41 -16.04
CA ASN A 141 -4.67 -3.58 -16.43
C ASN A 141 -4.22 -5.04 -16.52
N GLY A 142 -5.12 -5.95 -16.88
CA GLY A 142 -4.80 -7.37 -17.06
C GLY A 142 -4.51 -8.13 -15.77
N MET A 143 -4.58 -7.49 -14.60
CA MET A 143 -4.34 -8.12 -13.32
C MET A 143 -5.58 -8.88 -12.84
N PRO A 144 -5.56 -10.22 -12.74
CA PRO A 144 -6.69 -10.99 -12.23
C PRO A 144 -6.79 -10.90 -10.71
N ASP A 145 -7.96 -11.21 -10.17
CA ASP A 145 -8.15 -11.37 -8.73
C ASP A 145 -7.68 -12.75 -8.27
N VAL A 146 -6.40 -12.84 -7.93
CA VAL A 146 -5.74 -14.06 -7.48
C VAL A 146 -5.27 -13.95 -6.03
N GLY A 147 -5.12 -15.10 -5.36
CA GLY A 147 -4.48 -15.20 -4.06
C GLY A 147 -2.94 -15.22 -4.16
N ALA A 148 -2.26 -15.14 -3.00
CA ALA A 148 -0.80 -15.17 -2.92
C ALA A 148 -0.17 -16.42 -3.58
N ASP A 149 -0.71 -17.60 -3.26
CA ASP A 149 -0.23 -18.88 -3.80
C ASP A 149 -0.54 -19.00 -5.30
N GLN A 150 -1.66 -18.47 -5.76
CA GLN A 150 -2.00 -18.45 -7.19
C GLN A 150 -1.08 -17.53 -7.99
N MET A 151 -0.74 -16.35 -7.44
CA MET A 151 0.25 -15.44 -8.04
C MET A 151 1.58 -16.16 -8.23
N TYR A 152 2.07 -16.82 -7.18
CA TYR A 152 3.31 -17.60 -7.24
C TYR A 152 3.20 -18.77 -8.22
N ALA A 153 2.09 -19.50 -8.22
CA ALA A 153 1.88 -20.64 -9.11
C ALA A 153 1.88 -20.24 -10.59
N GLN A 154 1.24 -19.12 -10.93
CA GLN A 154 1.09 -18.61 -12.30
C GLN A 154 2.35 -17.93 -12.85
N ALA A 155 3.27 -17.53 -11.98
CA ALA A 155 4.52 -16.88 -12.40
C ALA A 155 5.38 -17.87 -13.21
N THR A 156 5.90 -17.41 -14.36
CA THR A 156 6.81 -18.16 -15.22
C THR A 156 8.25 -18.05 -14.75
N GLU A 157 8.64 -16.91 -14.21
CA GLU A 157 9.96 -16.68 -13.63
C GLU A 157 9.86 -16.71 -12.10
N LYS A 158 10.34 -17.80 -11.52
CA LYS A 158 10.32 -18.05 -10.07
C LYS A 158 11.36 -19.05 -9.63
N GLY A 159 11.68 -19.05 -8.36
CA GLY A 159 12.66 -19.99 -7.79
C GLY A 159 12.64 -20.00 -6.26
N SER A 160 13.57 -20.80 -5.70
CA SER A 160 13.83 -20.81 -4.26
C SER A 160 14.54 -19.53 -3.83
N MET A 161 14.46 -19.19 -2.55
CA MET A 161 15.13 -17.98 -2.02
C MET A 161 16.65 -17.95 -2.27
N SER A 162 17.29 -19.12 -2.37
CA SER A 162 18.73 -19.21 -2.67
C SER A 162 19.11 -18.76 -4.09
N THR A 163 18.12 -18.66 -4.98
CA THR A 163 18.29 -18.23 -6.37
C THR A 163 17.67 -16.88 -6.67
N MET A 164 17.23 -16.17 -5.62
CA MET A 164 16.55 -14.87 -5.80
C MET A 164 17.50 -13.84 -6.39
N PRO A 165 17.18 -13.24 -7.55
CA PRO A 165 17.99 -12.16 -8.12
C PRO A 165 17.77 -10.86 -7.35
N GLU A 166 18.77 -9.99 -7.37
CA GLU A 166 18.73 -8.68 -6.73
C GLU A 166 18.00 -7.65 -7.62
N ILE A 167 16.70 -7.90 -7.86
CA ILE A 167 15.86 -7.05 -8.71
C ILE A 167 14.72 -6.48 -7.87
N PRO A 168 14.65 -5.15 -7.63
CA PRO A 168 13.53 -4.54 -6.93
C PRO A 168 12.20 -4.80 -7.65
N GLY A 169 11.13 -5.04 -6.87
CA GLY A 169 9.81 -5.37 -7.39
C GLY A 169 9.57 -6.86 -7.63
N ILE A 170 10.58 -7.72 -7.41
CA ILE A 170 10.35 -9.17 -7.28
C ILE A 170 9.46 -9.44 -6.07
N LEU A 171 8.60 -10.42 -6.19
CA LEU A 171 7.74 -10.88 -5.11
C LEU A 171 8.43 -11.99 -4.32
N VAL A 172 8.44 -11.88 -3.01
CA VAL A 172 8.85 -12.93 -2.09
C VAL A 172 7.63 -13.66 -1.57
N HIS A 173 7.67 -14.99 -1.54
CA HIS A 173 6.51 -15.85 -1.27
C HIS A 173 6.78 -16.84 -0.14
N ALA A 174 5.79 -17.06 0.68
CA ALA A 174 5.63 -18.20 1.58
C ALA A 174 4.20 -18.72 1.45
N PRO A 175 3.90 -19.98 1.80
CA PRO A 175 2.54 -20.52 1.70
C PRO A 175 1.51 -19.60 2.35
N GLY A 176 0.53 -19.14 1.56
CA GLY A 176 -0.53 -18.22 1.99
C GLY A 176 -0.10 -16.76 2.14
N HIS A 177 1.15 -16.40 1.81
CA HIS A 177 1.65 -15.04 2.02
C HIS A 177 2.62 -14.57 0.93
N ILE A 178 2.66 -13.25 0.70
CA ILE A 178 3.49 -12.65 -0.34
C ILE A 178 3.89 -11.22 0.05
N GLY A 179 5.09 -10.81 -0.36
CA GLY A 179 5.62 -9.46 -0.17
C GLY A 179 6.33 -8.95 -1.41
N ILE A 180 6.72 -7.69 -1.40
CA ILE A 180 7.40 -6.99 -2.50
C ILE A 180 8.83 -6.72 -2.06
N TYR A 181 9.81 -7.32 -2.74
CA TYR A 181 11.22 -7.01 -2.53
C TYR A 181 11.53 -5.60 -3.01
N ILE A 182 12.19 -4.81 -2.17
CA ILE A 182 12.48 -3.40 -2.45
C ILE A 182 13.97 -3.11 -2.63
N GLY A 183 14.79 -4.16 -2.73
CA GLY A 183 16.26 -4.07 -2.81
C GLY A 183 16.94 -4.10 -1.44
N ASN A 184 18.26 -4.26 -1.47
CA ASN A 184 19.13 -4.22 -0.29
C ASN A 184 18.72 -5.19 0.85
N GLY A 185 18.16 -6.34 0.51
CA GLY A 185 17.75 -7.37 1.49
C GLY A 185 16.45 -7.07 2.24
N TYR A 186 15.64 -6.12 1.78
CA TYR A 186 14.37 -5.76 2.43
C TYR A 186 13.16 -6.02 1.53
N ALA A 187 12.04 -6.35 2.19
CA ALA A 187 10.73 -6.43 1.56
C ALA A 187 9.70 -5.55 2.28
N ILE A 188 8.68 -5.12 1.56
CA ILE A 188 7.47 -4.54 2.14
C ILE A 188 6.34 -5.55 1.95
N GLU A 189 5.61 -5.79 3.03
CA GLU A 189 4.52 -6.75 3.10
C GLU A 189 3.35 -6.21 3.92
N ALA A 190 2.11 -6.50 3.52
CA ALA A 190 0.96 -6.35 4.40
C ALA A 190 0.90 -7.61 5.28
N MET A 191 1.46 -7.51 6.49
CA MET A 191 1.85 -8.68 7.29
C MET A 191 0.70 -9.30 8.07
N GLY A 192 -0.31 -8.54 8.40
CA GLY A 192 -1.46 -9.00 9.16
C GLY A 192 -2.13 -7.86 9.93
N THR A 193 -3.33 -8.11 10.46
CA THR A 193 -4.21 -7.07 11.01
C THR A 193 -3.55 -6.22 12.09
N LYS A 194 -2.74 -6.81 12.97
CA LYS A 194 -2.09 -6.07 14.07
C LYS A 194 -0.86 -5.27 13.62
N TYR A 195 -0.37 -5.51 12.42
CA TYR A 195 0.90 -4.93 11.94
C TYR A 195 0.70 -3.93 10.80
N GLY A 196 -0.33 -4.15 9.95
CA GLY A 196 -0.51 -3.38 8.72
C GLY A 196 0.58 -3.63 7.69
N VAL A 197 0.91 -2.60 6.92
CA VAL A 197 2.00 -2.63 5.94
C VAL A 197 3.32 -2.30 6.63
N VAL A 198 4.28 -3.22 6.56
CA VAL A 198 5.57 -3.14 7.25
C VAL A 198 6.74 -3.39 6.30
N LYS A 199 7.92 -2.88 6.68
CA LYS A 199 9.20 -3.19 6.05
C LYS A 199 9.93 -4.22 6.90
N THR A 200 10.34 -5.34 6.29
CA THR A 200 11.02 -6.45 6.96
C THR A 200 12.31 -6.82 6.24
N ALA A 201 13.32 -7.27 6.99
CA ALA A 201 14.50 -7.88 6.37
C ALA A 201 14.08 -9.25 5.81
N VAL A 202 14.41 -9.54 4.56
CA VAL A 202 14.09 -10.82 3.91
C VAL A 202 14.63 -12.00 4.70
N ALA A 203 15.86 -11.88 5.22
CA ALA A 203 16.51 -12.91 6.02
C ALA A 203 15.84 -13.17 7.40
N SER A 204 15.00 -12.26 7.88
CA SER A 204 14.27 -12.42 9.15
C SER A 204 12.90 -13.08 8.98
N ARG A 205 12.53 -13.43 7.76
CA ARG A 205 11.22 -14.01 7.42
C ARG A 205 11.37 -15.39 6.81
N ASN A 206 10.37 -16.22 6.96
CA ASN A 206 10.36 -17.60 6.44
C ASN A 206 9.88 -17.65 4.98
N TRP A 207 10.44 -16.79 4.11
CA TRP A 207 10.16 -16.86 2.69
C TRP A 207 10.71 -18.15 2.10
N THR A 208 9.92 -18.82 1.27
CA THR A 208 10.27 -20.12 0.65
C THR A 208 10.65 -19.98 -0.82
N GLY A 209 10.19 -18.92 -1.48
CA GLY A 209 10.46 -18.69 -2.88
C GLY A 209 10.30 -17.22 -3.27
N TRP A 210 10.70 -16.95 -4.50
CA TRP A 210 10.52 -15.67 -5.16
C TRP A 210 9.87 -15.86 -6.53
N CYS A 211 9.19 -14.84 -7.04
CA CYS A 211 8.70 -14.82 -8.41
C CYS A 211 8.65 -13.39 -8.97
N LYS A 212 8.68 -13.27 -10.30
CA LYS A 212 8.24 -12.04 -10.95
C LYS A 212 6.72 -11.99 -11.03
N ASN A 213 6.15 -10.81 -10.86
CA ASN A 213 4.73 -10.59 -11.13
C ASN A 213 4.50 -10.67 -12.65
N PRO A 214 3.71 -11.64 -13.16
CA PRO A 214 3.54 -11.83 -14.60
C PRO A 214 2.67 -10.75 -15.28
N TYR A 215 2.10 -9.83 -14.51
CA TYR A 215 1.14 -8.83 -14.98
C TYR A 215 1.71 -7.41 -15.01
N ILE A 216 3.02 -7.25 -14.81
CA ILE A 216 3.74 -5.98 -14.92
C ILE A 216 5.01 -6.15 -15.73
N ASN A 217 5.53 -5.05 -16.27
CA ASN A 217 6.83 -5.04 -16.93
C ASN A 217 7.96 -4.99 -15.91
N TYR A 218 9.10 -5.64 -16.23
CA TYR A 218 10.32 -5.50 -15.45
C TYR A 218 11.27 -4.63 -16.25
N ILE A 219 11.55 -3.44 -15.71
CA ILE A 219 12.52 -2.48 -16.24
C ILE A 219 13.76 -2.49 -15.35
N GLU A 220 14.93 -2.33 -15.96
CA GLU A 220 16.17 -2.17 -15.23
C GLU A 220 16.30 -0.70 -14.81
N GLU A 221 16.83 -0.45 -13.61
CA GLU A 221 17.30 0.89 -13.29
C GLU A 221 18.44 1.22 -14.27
N THR A 222 18.17 2.04 -15.27
CA THR A 222 19.24 2.66 -16.00
C THR A 222 19.99 3.52 -14.99
N GLU A 223 21.29 3.22 -14.78
CA GLU A 223 22.18 4.14 -14.10
C GLU A 223 22.03 5.48 -14.81
N VAL A 224 21.38 6.43 -14.15
CA VAL A 224 21.38 7.81 -14.60
C VAL A 224 22.81 8.27 -14.35
N GLU A 225 23.69 8.05 -15.34
CA GLU A 225 25.00 8.66 -15.36
C GLU A 225 24.81 10.17 -15.21
N GLY A 226 25.35 10.65 -14.16
CA GLY A 226 25.62 11.98 -13.70
C GLY A 226 25.04 13.17 -14.50
N ILE A 227 24.23 13.93 -13.82
CA ILE A 227 24.28 15.40 -13.98
C ILE A 227 24.63 15.99 -12.60
#